data_289a8f3eda354b2394d8a8a307e5bb79
#
_entry.id   289a8f3eda354b2394d8a8a307e5bb79
#
_cell.length_a   1.000
_cell.length_b   1.000
_cell.length_c   1.000
_cell.angle_alpha   90.00
_cell.angle_beta   90.00
_cell.angle_gamma   90.00
#
_symmetry.space_group_name_H-M   'P 1'
#
loop_
_entity.id
_entity.type
_entity.pdbx_description
1 polymer ?
#
loop_
_entity_poly.entity_id
_entity_poly.type
_entity_poly.pdbx_seq_one_letter_code
_entity_poly.pdbx_strand_id
1 'polypeptide(L)'
;MRKFNYGSVILLMILSGIIAGVFENIFDGNLTVIGTIFAWIINYIICRGLLYNREGSFSEYFRGIKTMTGKVFLMNILVSLISAAALIFSALTSLTGSDLAAAGMRGIVFISILYILVTVFLSLIFAYSNFVMADMRYRDLPFFMCLKLIIKLGFKLFSETFIMGLKVFKVTIISSIVAIVIIIPAKNMPAILTISFIALVVAAIAAVIMGPNYIARLSDIYLDNIEGIYDDMKEDTEVI
;
A
#
# COMPACT_ATOMS: atom_id res chain seq x y z
N MET A 1 5.87 19.05 5.96
CA MET A 1 5.34 18.44 4.71
C MET A 1 5.58 19.42 3.58
N ARG A 2 6.29 18.99 2.53
CA ARG A 2 6.52 19.79 1.33
C ARG A 2 5.21 19.98 0.56
N LYS A 3 5.02 21.14 -0.09
CA LYS A 3 3.81 21.41 -0.90
C LYS A 3 3.70 20.41 -2.05
N PHE A 4 2.48 20.05 -2.42
CA PHE A 4 2.19 19.18 -3.55
C PHE A 4 0.79 19.47 -4.11
N ASN A 5 0.53 19.08 -5.34
CA ASN A 5 -0.78 19.21 -5.96
C ASN A 5 -1.69 18.06 -5.52
N TYR A 6 -2.46 18.31 -4.45
CA TYR A 6 -3.42 17.35 -3.91
C TYR A 6 -4.44 16.90 -4.97
N GLY A 7 -4.94 17.85 -5.80
CA GLY A 7 -5.92 17.56 -6.84
C GLY A 7 -5.41 16.57 -7.89
N SER A 8 -4.16 16.72 -8.33
CA SER A 8 -3.54 15.80 -9.28
C SER A 8 -3.39 14.38 -8.71
N VAL A 9 -2.95 14.27 -7.46
CA VAL A 9 -2.75 12.97 -6.80
C VAL A 9 -4.07 12.26 -6.56
N ILE A 10 -5.08 12.95 -6.02
CA ILE A 10 -6.40 12.34 -5.74
C ILE A 10 -7.10 11.91 -7.03
N LEU A 11 -7.01 12.70 -8.11
CA LEU A 11 -7.58 12.33 -9.40
C LEU A 11 -6.93 11.06 -9.97
N LEU A 12 -5.60 10.92 -9.87
CA LEU A 12 -4.90 9.70 -10.26
C LEU A 12 -5.32 8.50 -9.43
N MET A 13 -5.48 8.66 -8.11
CA MET A 13 -5.96 7.58 -7.23
C MET A 13 -7.39 7.16 -7.56
N ILE A 14 -8.30 8.12 -7.79
CA ILE A 14 -9.68 7.82 -8.21
C ILE A 14 -9.68 7.11 -9.56
N LEU A 15 -8.90 7.58 -10.52
CA LEU A 15 -8.76 6.94 -11.84
C LEU A 15 -8.29 5.49 -11.70
N SER A 16 -7.30 5.24 -10.84
CA SER A 16 -6.83 3.88 -10.54
C SER A 16 -7.95 2.99 -9.99
N GLY A 17 -8.72 3.51 -9.04
CA GLY A 17 -9.85 2.79 -8.45
C GLY A 17 -10.97 2.49 -9.44
N ILE A 18 -11.32 3.46 -10.31
CA ILE A 18 -12.33 3.28 -11.35
C ILE A 18 -11.88 2.21 -12.34
N ILE A 19 -10.64 2.28 -12.83
CA ILE A 19 -10.10 1.31 -13.79
C ILE A 19 -10.10 -0.09 -13.16
N ALA A 20 -9.59 -0.24 -11.94
CA ALA A 20 -9.58 -1.52 -11.24
C ALA A 20 -11.01 -2.09 -11.07
N GLY A 21 -11.96 -1.25 -10.62
CA GLY A 21 -13.35 -1.67 -10.44
C GLY A 21 -14.05 -2.03 -11.75
N VAL A 22 -13.77 -1.34 -12.85
CA VAL A 22 -14.30 -1.67 -14.18
C VAL A 22 -13.82 -3.06 -14.62
N PHE A 23 -12.52 -3.34 -14.50
CA PHE A 23 -11.97 -4.64 -14.92
C PHE A 23 -12.42 -5.79 -14.02
N GLU A 24 -12.65 -5.54 -12.74
CA GLU A 24 -13.14 -6.54 -11.81
C GLU A 24 -14.62 -6.90 -12.07
N ASN A 25 -15.48 -5.89 -12.31
CA ASN A 25 -16.93 -6.10 -12.38
C ASN A 25 -17.44 -6.40 -13.80
N ILE A 26 -16.87 -5.82 -14.86
CA ILE A 26 -17.35 -6.01 -16.23
C ILE A 26 -16.90 -7.37 -16.80
N PHE A 27 -15.78 -7.88 -16.36
CA PHE A 27 -15.16 -9.08 -16.93
C PHE A 27 -15.17 -10.29 -15.96
N ASP A 28 -16.10 -10.34 -15.01
CA ASP A 28 -16.28 -11.43 -14.05
C ASP A 28 -14.97 -11.89 -13.37
N GLY A 29 -14.10 -10.94 -13.05
CA GLY A 29 -12.81 -11.19 -12.43
C GLY A 29 -11.69 -11.72 -13.35
N ASN A 30 -12.00 -12.13 -14.59
CA ASN A 30 -11.03 -12.70 -15.52
C ASN A 30 -9.92 -11.71 -15.94
N LEU A 31 -10.17 -10.41 -15.86
CA LEU A 31 -9.24 -9.34 -16.24
C LEU A 31 -8.74 -8.50 -15.06
N THR A 32 -8.88 -8.96 -13.81
CA THR A 32 -8.38 -8.29 -12.60
C THR A 32 -6.88 -7.99 -12.69
N VAL A 33 -6.12 -8.86 -13.36
CA VAL A 33 -4.67 -8.67 -13.60
C VAL A 33 -4.42 -7.37 -14.37
N ILE A 34 -5.25 -7.02 -15.35
CA ILE A 34 -5.10 -5.79 -16.13
C ILE A 34 -5.33 -4.57 -15.24
N GLY A 35 -6.40 -4.59 -14.41
CA GLY A 35 -6.65 -3.53 -13.42
C GLY A 35 -5.48 -3.33 -12.45
N THR A 36 -4.87 -4.42 -12.01
CA THR A 36 -3.68 -4.40 -11.15
C THR A 36 -2.47 -3.77 -11.85
N ILE A 37 -2.22 -4.10 -13.10
CA ILE A 37 -1.14 -3.49 -13.89
C ILE A 37 -1.35 -1.98 -14.03
N PHE A 38 -2.58 -1.54 -14.31
CA PHE A 38 -2.90 -0.10 -14.35
C PHE A 38 -2.67 0.58 -12.99
N ALA A 39 -3.02 -0.06 -11.89
CA ALA A 39 -2.76 0.46 -10.55
C ALA A 39 -1.24 0.65 -10.30
N TRP A 40 -0.39 -0.30 -10.73
CA TRP A 40 1.08 -0.16 -10.64
C TRP A 40 1.59 1.03 -11.45
N ILE A 41 1.08 1.21 -12.70
CA ILE A 41 1.45 2.33 -13.56
C ILE A 41 1.09 3.65 -12.88
N ILE A 42 -0.14 3.77 -12.38
CA ILE A 42 -0.60 4.99 -11.72
C ILE A 42 0.18 5.27 -10.44
N ASN A 43 0.45 4.26 -9.62
CA ASN A 43 1.29 4.42 -8.43
C ASN A 43 2.71 4.90 -8.78
N TYR A 44 3.32 4.35 -9.83
CA TYR A 44 4.60 4.85 -10.32
C TYR A 44 4.54 6.32 -10.75
N ILE A 45 3.50 6.71 -11.51
CA ILE A 45 3.29 8.09 -11.97
C ILE A 45 3.15 9.03 -10.78
N ILE A 46 2.38 8.67 -9.76
CA ILE A 46 2.22 9.46 -8.53
C ILE A 46 3.57 9.61 -7.82
N CYS A 47 4.29 8.52 -7.58
CA CYS A 47 5.60 8.57 -6.93
C CYS A 47 6.59 9.43 -7.72
N ARG A 48 6.61 9.28 -9.05
CA ARG A 48 7.45 10.08 -9.95
C ARG A 48 7.13 11.56 -9.88
N GLY A 49 5.84 11.92 -9.91
CA GLY A 49 5.38 13.30 -9.78
C GLY A 49 5.76 13.90 -8.44
N LEU A 50 5.57 13.17 -7.36
CA LEU A 50 5.94 13.61 -6.00
C LEU A 50 7.44 13.79 -5.81
N LEU A 51 8.30 13.07 -6.54
CA LEU A 51 9.75 13.24 -6.48
C LEU A 51 10.25 14.45 -7.29
N TYR A 52 9.70 14.69 -8.47
CA TYR A 52 10.30 15.61 -9.44
C TYR A 52 9.41 16.77 -9.89
N ASN A 53 8.10 16.68 -9.67
CA ASN A 53 7.12 17.71 -10.11
C ASN A 53 5.93 17.79 -9.16
N ARG A 54 6.19 18.01 -7.87
CA ARG A 54 5.20 17.91 -6.79
C ARG A 54 3.96 18.81 -6.96
N GLU A 55 4.16 20.02 -7.49
CA GLU A 55 3.09 20.99 -7.69
C GLU A 55 2.51 20.93 -9.12
N GLY A 56 2.98 19.98 -9.93
CA GLY A 56 2.57 19.81 -11.31
C GLY A 56 1.09 19.46 -11.48
N SER A 57 0.59 19.79 -12.67
CA SER A 57 -0.76 19.43 -13.09
C SER A 57 -0.91 17.92 -13.31
N PHE A 58 -2.15 17.44 -13.39
CA PHE A 58 -2.45 16.04 -13.72
C PHE A 58 -1.73 15.55 -14.98
N SER A 59 -1.71 16.38 -16.06
CA SER A 59 -1.03 16.03 -17.32
C SER A 59 0.49 15.92 -17.17
N GLU A 60 1.08 16.73 -16.31
CA GLU A 60 2.53 16.68 -16.04
C GLU A 60 2.91 15.44 -15.24
N TYR A 61 2.10 15.04 -14.26
CA TYR A 61 2.26 13.75 -13.58
C TYR A 61 2.21 12.61 -14.61
N PHE A 62 1.21 12.61 -15.48
CA PHE A 62 1.01 11.56 -16.48
C PHE A 62 2.19 11.43 -17.47
N ARG A 63 2.90 12.53 -17.78
CA ARG A 63 4.14 12.48 -18.59
C ARG A 63 5.22 11.59 -17.96
N GLY A 64 5.18 11.38 -16.67
CA GLY A 64 6.07 10.47 -15.94
C GLY A 64 6.06 9.04 -16.49
N ILE A 65 4.98 8.60 -17.14
CA ILE A 65 4.88 7.26 -17.74
C ILE A 65 6.01 6.98 -18.75
N LYS A 66 6.47 8.02 -19.47
CA LYS A 66 7.55 7.89 -20.46
C LYS A 66 8.90 7.45 -19.87
N THR A 67 9.07 7.61 -18.55
CA THR A 67 10.29 7.24 -17.85
C THR A 67 10.22 5.86 -17.21
N MET A 68 9.07 5.20 -17.31
CA MET A 68 8.83 3.88 -16.73
C MET A 68 9.67 2.82 -17.42
N THR A 69 10.27 1.94 -16.64
CA THR A 69 11.12 0.83 -17.15
C THR A 69 10.47 -0.51 -16.82
N GLY A 70 10.89 -1.57 -17.51
CA GLY A 70 10.45 -2.94 -17.23
C GLY A 70 10.72 -3.38 -15.78
N LYS A 71 11.73 -2.81 -15.12
CA LYS A 71 12.04 -3.08 -13.70
C LYS A 71 10.88 -2.76 -12.77
N VAL A 72 10.07 -1.75 -13.09
CA VAL A 72 8.89 -1.38 -12.29
C VAL A 72 7.89 -2.53 -12.24
N PHE A 73 7.62 -3.16 -13.39
CA PHE A 73 6.72 -4.31 -13.47
C PHE A 73 7.28 -5.50 -12.71
N LEU A 74 8.56 -5.84 -12.93
CA LEU A 74 9.23 -6.95 -12.24
C LEU A 74 9.19 -6.75 -10.72
N MET A 75 9.43 -5.53 -10.23
CA MET A 75 9.39 -5.22 -8.79
C MET A 75 7.98 -5.39 -8.24
N ASN A 76 6.96 -4.86 -8.91
CA ASN A 76 5.58 -4.99 -8.45
C ASN A 76 5.08 -6.45 -8.52
N ILE A 77 5.49 -7.23 -9.53
CA ILE A 77 5.23 -8.68 -9.60
C ILE A 77 5.87 -9.38 -8.39
N LEU A 78 7.14 -9.10 -8.10
CA LEU A 78 7.85 -9.72 -6.97
C LEU A 78 7.17 -9.38 -5.63
N VAL A 79 6.83 -8.11 -5.40
CA VAL A 79 6.11 -7.68 -4.19
C VAL A 79 4.76 -8.36 -4.08
N SER A 80 4.03 -8.50 -5.19
CA SER A 80 2.74 -9.19 -5.23
C SER A 80 2.87 -10.68 -4.94
N LEU A 81 3.91 -11.35 -5.46
CA LEU A 81 4.20 -12.77 -5.20
C LEU A 81 4.57 -13.00 -3.73
N ILE A 82 5.41 -12.14 -3.15
CA ILE A 82 5.76 -12.22 -1.72
C ILE A 82 4.51 -12.05 -0.86
N SER A 83 3.68 -11.06 -1.19
CA SER A 83 2.42 -10.82 -0.48
C SER A 83 1.47 -12.02 -0.60
N ALA A 84 1.30 -12.58 -1.80
CA ALA A 84 0.47 -13.75 -2.03
C ALA A 84 0.99 -14.99 -1.28
N ALA A 85 2.30 -15.23 -1.30
CA ALA A 85 2.93 -16.34 -0.57
C ALA A 85 2.70 -16.23 0.95
N ALA A 86 2.84 -15.01 1.50
CA ALA A 86 2.56 -14.77 2.93
C ALA A 86 1.09 -15.00 3.29
N LEU A 87 0.16 -14.64 2.39
CA LEU A 87 -1.27 -14.89 2.56
C LEU A 87 -1.59 -16.40 2.51
N ILE A 88 -1.01 -17.11 1.54
CA ILE A 88 -1.17 -18.56 1.41
C ILE A 88 -0.59 -19.26 2.66
N PHE A 89 0.58 -18.83 3.13
CA PHE A 89 1.19 -19.39 4.34
C PHE A 89 0.31 -19.15 5.57
N SER A 90 -0.26 -17.95 5.74
CA SER A 90 -1.18 -17.65 6.84
C SER A 90 -2.48 -18.46 6.76
N ALA A 91 -2.98 -18.73 5.55
CA ALA A 91 -4.14 -19.59 5.32
C ALA A 91 -3.84 -21.07 5.62
N LEU A 92 -2.68 -21.59 5.18
CA LEU A 92 -2.27 -22.97 5.42
C LEU A 92 -2.05 -23.25 6.91
N THR A 93 -1.40 -22.35 7.64
CA THR A 93 -1.23 -22.48 9.11
C THR A 93 -2.57 -22.51 9.83
N SER A 94 -3.60 -21.89 9.26
CA SER A 94 -4.95 -21.93 9.79
C SER A 94 -5.68 -23.25 9.51
N LEU A 95 -5.38 -23.91 8.40
CA LEU A 95 -6.04 -25.17 8.00
C LEU A 95 -5.42 -26.41 8.65
N THR A 96 -4.15 -26.35 9.05
CA THR A 96 -3.45 -27.49 9.71
C THR A 96 -3.81 -27.65 11.19
N GLY A 97 -4.48 -26.67 11.79
CA GLY A 97 -5.06 -26.81 13.14
C GLY A 97 -6.37 -27.58 13.07
N SER A 98 -6.35 -28.92 13.22
CA SER A 98 -7.57 -29.75 13.36
C SER A 98 -8.54 -29.24 14.43
N ASP A 99 -8.03 -28.40 15.34
CA ASP A 99 -8.81 -27.73 16.39
C ASP A 99 -9.49 -26.43 15.95
N LEU A 100 -9.22 -25.92 14.72
CA LEU A 100 -9.82 -24.67 14.26
C LEU A 100 -11.31 -24.81 13.91
N ALA A 101 -11.73 -25.98 13.42
CA ALA A 101 -13.15 -26.30 13.24
C ALA A 101 -13.88 -26.38 14.59
N ALA A 102 -13.18 -26.82 15.64
CA ALA A 102 -13.66 -26.83 17.02
C ALA A 102 -13.58 -25.45 17.70
N ALA A 103 -12.65 -24.57 17.27
CA ALA A 103 -12.46 -23.23 17.82
C ALA A 103 -13.55 -22.22 17.35
N GLY A 104 -14.32 -22.54 16.32
CA GLY A 104 -15.44 -21.71 15.82
C GLY A 104 -15.03 -20.26 15.53
N MET A 105 -15.82 -19.30 16.04
CA MET A 105 -15.61 -17.86 15.79
C MET A 105 -14.24 -17.34 16.30
N ARG A 106 -13.67 -17.93 17.36
CA ARG A 106 -12.36 -17.51 17.90
C ARG A 106 -11.22 -17.80 16.91
N GLY A 107 -11.29 -18.93 16.21
CA GLY A 107 -10.31 -19.28 15.18
C GLY A 107 -10.34 -18.29 14.01
N ILE A 108 -11.54 -17.94 13.51
CA ILE A 108 -11.70 -16.97 12.42
C ILE A 108 -11.14 -15.59 12.80
N VAL A 109 -11.41 -15.12 14.03
CA VAL A 109 -10.89 -13.85 14.52
C VAL A 109 -9.36 -13.85 14.59
N PHE A 110 -8.77 -14.93 15.12
CA PHE A 110 -7.31 -15.04 15.21
C PHE A 110 -6.63 -15.00 13.84
N ILE A 111 -7.17 -15.77 12.86
CA ILE A 111 -6.66 -15.77 11.48
C ILE A 111 -6.77 -14.39 10.84
N SER A 112 -7.92 -13.70 11.02
CA SER A 112 -8.13 -12.37 10.48
C SER A 112 -7.13 -11.36 11.07
N ILE A 113 -6.83 -11.44 12.35
CA ILE A 113 -5.82 -10.59 12.99
C ILE A 113 -4.44 -10.88 12.42
N LEU A 114 -4.04 -12.16 12.32
CA LEU A 114 -2.75 -12.55 11.75
C LEU A 114 -2.61 -12.06 10.30
N TYR A 115 -3.65 -12.23 9.50
CA TYR A 115 -3.71 -11.73 8.12
C TYR A 115 -3.48 -10.23 8.04
N ILE A 116 -4.18 -9.46 8.88
CA ILE A 116 -4.02 -7.98 8.93
C ILE A 116 -2.59 -7.62 9.33
N LEU A 117 -2.03 -8.26 10.36
CA LEU A 117 -0.68 -7.99 10.84
C LEU A 117 0.37 -8.25 9.76
N VAL A 118 0.29 -9.39 9.07
CA VAL A 118 1.21 -9.74 7.97
C VAL A 118 1.07 -8.76 6.82
N THR A 119 -0.16 -8.40 6.42
CA THR A 119 -0.42 -7.44 5.34
C THR A 119 0.12 -6.06 5.67
N VAL A 120 -0.12 -5.56 6.88
CA VAL A 120 0.42 -4.26 7.33
C VAL A 120 1.95 -4.28 7.36
N PHE A 121 2.55 -5.34 7.90
CA PHE A 121 4.01 -5.49 7.95
C PHE A 121 4.64 -5.45 6.56
N LEU A 122 4.14 -6.25 5.61
CA LEU A 122 4.64 -6.27 4.24
C LEU A 122 4.41 -4.93 3.53
N SER A 123 3.25 -4.29 3.73
CA SER A 123 2.96 -2.98 3.16
C SER A 123 3.93 -1.91 3.63
N LEU A 124 4.40 -1.97 4.87
CA LEU A 124 5.39 -1.05 5.41
C LEU A 124 6.80 -1.33 4.87
N ILE A 125 7.20 -2.60 4.77
CA ILE A 125 8.51 -2.98 4.19
C ILE A 125 8.60 -2.53 2.72
N PHE A 126 7.53 -2.70 1.94
CA PHE A 126 7.52 -2.36 0.52
C PHE A 126 6.96 -0.97 0.21
N ALA A 127 6.68 -0.13 1.22
CA ALA A 127 6.09 1.19 1.05
C ALA A 127 6.89 2.10 0.09
N TYR A 128 8.20 1.91 0.03
CA TYR A 128 9.12 2.72 -0.77
C TYR A 128 9.45 2.14 -2.15
N SER A 129 8.89 0.97 -2.52
CA SER A 129 9.24 0.28 -3.77
C SER A 129 9.04 1.16 -5.00
N ASN A 130 7.88 1.80 -5.15
CA ASN A 130 7.60 2.66 -6.29
C ASN A 130 8.40 3.97 -6.27
N PHE A 131 8.82 4.48 -5.10
CA PHE A 131 9.69 5.64 -4.99
C PHE A 131 11.11 5.33 -5.49
N VAL A 132 11.70 4.21 -5.05
CA VAL A 132 13.03 3.75 -5.53
C VAL A 132 13.00 3.52 -7.04
N MET A 133 11.94 2.88 -7.56
CA MET A 133 11.79 2.64 -9.00
C MET A 133 11.56 3.93 -9.81
N ALA A 134 10.94 4.95 -9.23
CA ALA A 134 10.68 6.23 -9.87
C ALA A 134 11.84 7.22 -9.77
N ASP A 135 12.79 6.98 -8.86
CA ASP A 135 13.93 7.88 -8.65
C ASP A 135 15.00 7.66 -9.72
N MET A 136 15.28 8.72 -10.50
CA MET A 136 16.26 8.69 -11.59
C MET A 136 17.68 8.42 -11.11
N ARG A 137 18.01 8.77 -9.86
CA ARG A 137 19.34 8.55 -9.27
C ARG A 137 19.68 7.06 -9.15
N TYR A 138 18.67 6.22 -9.00
CA TYR A 138 18.81 4.77 -8.78
C TYR A 138 18.31 3.93 -9.96
N ARG A 139 17.95 4.57 -11.08
CA ARG A 139 17.40 3.91 -12.28
C ARG A 139 18.32 2.84 -12.85
N ASP A 140 19.62 3.11 -12.85
CA ASP A 140 20.61 2.24 -13.50
C ASP A 140 21.14 1.14 -12.57
N LEU A 141 20.75 1.15 -11.29
CA LEU A 141 21.11 0.09 -10.36
C LEU A 141 20.59 -1.28 -10.83
N PRO A 142 21.34 -2.37 -10.64
CA PRO A 142 20.86 -3.73 -10.86
C PRO A 142 19.58 -4.00 -10.04
N PHE A 143 18.69 -4.85 -10.57
CA PHE A 143 17.41 -5.17 -9.95
C PHE A 143 17.54 -5.62 -8.49
N PHE A 144 18.49 -6.51 -8.19
CA PHE A 144 18.70 -6.99 -6.81
C PHE A 144 19.24 -5.91 -5.87
N MET A 145 20.00 -4.96 -6.37
CA MET A 145 20.44 -3.80 -5.58
C MET A 145 19.26 -2.88 -5.25
N CYS A 146 18.35 -2.65 -6.20
CA CYS A 146 17.11 -1.93 -5.94
C CYS A 146 16.27 -2.65 -4.87
N LEU A 147 16.13 -3.97 -4.96
CA LEU A 147 15.40 -4.77 -3.98
C LEU A 147 16.04 -4.69 -2.59
N LYS A 148 17.38 -4.84 -2.49
CA LYS A 148 18.13 -4.67 -1.23
C LYS A 148 17.89 -3.29 -0.63
N LEU A 149 17.92 -2.24 -1.45
CA LEU A 149 17.65 -0.86 -1.04
C LEU A 149 16.22 -0.68 -0.52
N ILE A 150 15.22 -1.21 -1.22
CA ILE A 150 13.81 -1.16 -0.79
C ILE A 150 13.63 -1.83 0.57
N ILE A 151 14.19 -3.01 0.75
CA ILE A 151 14.09 -3.77 2.01
C ILE A 151 14.80 -2.99 3.14
N LYS A 152 16.01 -2.46 2.89
CA LYS A 152 16.78 -1.68 3.87
C LYS A 152 16.02 -0.41 4.28
N LEU A 153 15.41 0.30 3.32
CA LEU A 153 14.52 1.44 3.57
C LEU A 153 13.32 1.05 4.43
N GLY A 154 12.61 -0.02 4.02
CA GLY A 154 11.44 -0.50 4.73
C GLY A 154 11.73 -0.82 6.20
N PHE A 155 12.83 -1.50 6.49
CA PHE A 155 13.22 -1.80 7.87
C PHE A 155 13.70 -0.57 8.65
N LYS A 156 14.58 0.26 8.07
CA LYS A 156 15.09 1.46 8.76
C LYS A 156 13.98 2.46 9.08
N LEU A 157 13.05 2.65 8.16
CA LEU A 157 11.97 3.64 8.28
C LEU A 157 10.64 3.04 8.78
N PHE A 158 10.65 1.77 9.21
CA PHE A 158 9.44 1.05 9.63
C PHE A 158 8.64 1.81 10.69
N SER A 159 9.29 2.19 11.77
CA SER A 159 8.65 2.88 12.90
C SER A 159 8.09 4.24 12.49
N GLU A 160 8.86 5.02 11.73
CA GLU A 160 8.45 6.34 11.28
C GLU A 160 7.26 6.26 10.32
N THR A 161 7.31 5.33 9.36
CA THR A 161 6.23 5.06 8.40
C THR A 161 4.96 4.59 9.10
N PHE A 162 5.10 3.70 10.08
CA PHE A 162 3.98 3.17 10.86
C PHE A 162 3.28 4.28 11.67
N ILE A 163 4.06 5.05 12.45
CA ILE A 163 3.51 6.16 13.24
C ILE A 163 2.87 7.23 12.36
N MET A 164 3.48 7.54 11.22
CA MET A 164 2.93 8.47 10.24
C MET A 164 1.61 7.94 9.67
N GLY A 165 1.54 6.66 9.31
CA GLY A 165 0.33 6.00 8.84
C GLY A 165 -0.81 6.08 9.86
N LEU A 166 -0.54 5.76 11.14
CA LEU A 166 -1.53 5.91 12.23
C LEU A 166 -2.03 7.34 12.36
N LYS A 167 -1.15 8.35 12.26
CA LYS A 167 -1.54 9.76 12.34
C LYS A 167 -2.41 10.20 11.16
N VAL A 168 -2.09 9.76 9.95
CA VAL A 168 -2.84 10.12 8.74
C VAL A 168 -4.21 9.44 8.73
N PHE A 169 -4.24 8.14 8.97
CA PHE A 169 -5.47 7.33 8.88
C PHE A 169 -6.25 7.21 10.20
N LYS A 170 -5.97 8.06 11.21
CA LYS A 170 -6.64 7.99 12.51
C LYS A 170 -8.17 7.95 12.42
N VAL A 171 -8.77 8.76 11.53
CA VAL A 171 -10.24 8.80 11.34
C VAL A 171 -10.73 7.47 10.75
N THR A 172 -10.06 6.97 9.71
CA THR A 172 -10.37 5.68 9.09
C THR A 172 -10.30 4.54 10.11
N ILE A 173 -9.23 4.49 10.90
CA ILE A 173 -9.01 3.46 11.93
C ILE A 173 -10.11 3.52 12.98
N ILE A 174 -10.39 4.71 13.54
CA ILE A 174 -11.43 4.88 14.58
C ILE A 174 -12.80 4.48 14.03
N SER A 175 -13.17 4.95 12.82
CA SER A 175 -14.46 4.61 12.21
C SER A 175 -14.58 3.11 11.93
N SER A 176 -13.51 2.44 11.51
CA SER A 176 -13.50 0.99 11.30
C SER A 176 -13.66 0.21 12.60
N ILE A 177 -12.96 0.63 13.67
CA ILE A 177 -13.10 0.00 15.01
C ILE A 177 -14.53 0.16 15.52
N VAL A 178 -15.11 1.37 15.41
CA VAL A 178 -16.50 1.64 15.81
C VAL A 178 -17.46 0.72 15.05
N ALA A 179 -17.30 0.60 13.72
CA ALA A 179 -18.13 -0.28 12.91
C ALA A 179 -18.06 -1.74 13.38
N ILE A 180 -16.86 -2.27 13.64
CA ILE A 180 -16.64 -3.65 14.08
C ILE A 180 -17.23 -3.89 15.46
N VAL A 181 -16.97 -2.99 16.42
CA VAL A 181 -17.47 -3.12 17.81
C VAL A 181 -19.00 -3.10 17.85
N ILE A 182 -19.65 -2.32 16.98
CA ILE A 182 -21.10 -2.24 16.91
C ILE A 182 -21.71 -3.48 16.22
N ILE A 183 -21.06 -4.07 15.21
CA ILE A 183 -21.54 -5.24 14.48
C ILE A 183 -21.57 -6.50 15.38
N ILE A 184 -20.57 -6.68 16.26
CA ILE A 184 -20.43 -7.91 17.03
C ILE A 184 -21.68 -8.25 17.88
N PRO A 185 -22.26 -7.32 18.67
CA PRO A 185 -23.46 -7.61 19.46
C PRO A 185 -24.76 -7.56 18.67
N ALA A 186 -24.77 -7.07 17.42
CA ALA A 186 -25.96 -6.61 16.70
C ALA A 186 -26.65 -7.64 15.82
N LYS A 187 -26.45 -8.95 16.08
CA LYS A 187 -26.87 -10.04 15.15
C LYS A 187 -28.31 -9.99 14.60
N ASN A 188 -29.22 -9.21 15.20
CA ASN A 188 -30.62 -9.15 14.79
C ASN A 188 -31.27 -7.74 14.86
N MET A 189 -30.50 -6.68 14.87
CA MET A 189 -31.06 -5.31 14.97
C MET A 189 -30.75 -4.49 13.71
N PRO A 190 -31.71 -4.29 12.78
CA PRO A 190 -31.52 -3.58 11.51
C PRO A 190 -30.91 -2.17 11.68
N ALA A 191 -31.35 -1.44 12.70
CA ALA A 191 -30.86 -0.09 12.97
C ALA A 191 -29.34 -0.06 13.29
N ILE A 192 -28.84 -1.07 14.01
CA ILE A 192 -27.41 -1.17 14.39
C ILE A 192 -26.57 -1.57 13.18
N LEU A 193 -27.06 -2.45 12.31
CA LEU A 193 -26.40 -2.78 11.04
C LEU A 193 -26.28 -1.55 10.14
N THR A 194 -27.31 -0.68 10.11
CA THR A 194 -27.27 0.58 9.36
C THR A 194 -26.19 1.53 9.88
N ILE A 195 -26.08 1.69 11.21
CA ILE A 195 -25.05 2.53 11.82
C ILE A 195 -23.65 2.01 11.51
N SER A 196 -23.44 0.68 11.58
CA SER A 196 -22.15 0.06 11.23
C SER A 196 -21.80 0.26 9.77
N PHE A 197 -22.78 0.14 8.86
CA PHE A 197 -22.59 0.41 7.44
C PHE A 197 -22.20 1.87 7.19
N ILE A 198 -22.88 2.83 7.83
CA ILE A 198 -22.52 4.25 7.74
C ILE A 198 -21.09 4.49 8.22
N ALA A 199 -20.68 3.88 9.33
CA ALA A 199 -19.32 4.00 9.85
C ALA A 199 -18.27 3.45 8.88
N LEU A 200 -18.54 2.34 8.18
CA LEU A 200 -17.68 1.79 7.14
C LEU A 200 -17.60 2.71 5.92
N VAL A 201 -18.71 3.30 5.49
CA VAL A 201 -18.72 4.28 4.39
C VAL A 201 -17.88 5.51 4.77
N VAL A 202 -18.02 6.03 5.98
CA VAL A 202 -17.18 7.13 6.48
C VAL A 202 -15.69 6.73 6.49
N ALA A 203 -15.36 5.52 6.93
CA ALA A 203 -13.99 5.02 6.92
C ALA A 203 -13.42 4.95 5.49
N ALA A 204 -14.20 4.47 4.52
CA ALA A 204 -13.79 4.37 3.12
C ALA A 204 -13.56 5.76 2.50
N ILE A 205 -14.47 6.70 2.71
CA ILE A 205 -14.34 8.09 2.24
C ILE A 205 -13.11 8.75 2.87
N ALA A 206 -12.92 8.59 4.18
CA ALA A 206 -11.75 9.13 4.87
C ALA A 206 -10.45 8.55 4.33
N ALA A 207 -10.40 7.25 4.01
CA ALA A 207 -9.22 6.61 3.43
C ALA A 207 -8.86 7.22 2.06
N VAL A 208 -9.86 7.43 1.19
CA VAL A 208 -9.64 8.06 -0.13
C VAL A 208 -9.13 9.48 0.00
N ILE A 209 -9.74 10.29 0.88
CA ILE A 209 -9.33 11.69 1.11
C ILE A 209 -7.93 11.78 1.74
N MET A 210 -7.57 10.86 2.64
CA MET A 210 -6.28 10.88 3.32
C MET A 210 -5.15 10.23 2.50
N GLY A 211 -5.47 9.42 1.52
CA GLY A 211 -4.52 8.71 0.67
C GLY A 211 -3.44 9.61 0.04
N PRO A 212 -3.81 10.72 -0.64
CA PRO A 212 -2.83 11.66 -1.20
C PRO A 212 -1.85 12.22 -0.17
N ASN A 213 -2.35 12.58 1.02
CA ASN A 213 -1.51 13.07 2.11
C ASN A 213 -0.56 12.00 2.63
N TYR A 214 -1.01 10.74 2.68
CA TYR A 214 -0.16 9.61 3.07
C TYR A 214 1.00 9.41 2.09
N ILE A 215 0.71 9.33 0.79
CA ILE A 215 1.75 9.12 -0.23
C ILE A 215 2.72 10.32 -0.30
N ALA A 216 2.21 11.56 -0.16
CA ALA A 216 3.06 12.74 -0.14
C ALA A 216 4.00 12.78 1.08
N ARG A 217 3.55 12.34 2.25
CA ARG A 217 4.40 12.21 3.45
C ARG A 217 5.41 11.08 3.31
N LEU A 218 5.03 9.94 2.70
CA LEU A 218 5.98 8.88 2.36
C LEU A 218 7.11 9.41 1.47
N SER A 219 6.78 10.26 0.47
CA SER A 219 7.80 10.86 -0.39
C SER A 219 8.72 11.83 0.37
N ASP A 220 8.20 12.54 1.41
CA ASP A 220 9.05 13.38 2.27
C ASP A 220 10.04 12.54 3.06
N ILE A 221 9.56 11.49 3.75
CA ILE A 221 10.40 10.57 4.52
C ILE A 221 11.44 9.91 3.60
N TYR A 222 11.05 9.48 2.40
CA TYR A 222 11.95 8.92 1.41
C TYR A 222 13.08 9.88 1.04
N LEU A 223 12.73 11.11 0.63
CA LEU A 223 13.70 12.13 0.20
C LEU A 223 14.65 12.56 1.31
N ASP A 224 14.19 12.55 2.56
CA ASP A 224 14.98 12.97 3.70
C ASP A 224 16.01 11.90 4.15
N ASN A 225 15.79 10.63 3.79
CA ASN A 225 16.57 9.50 4.30
C ASN A 225 17.33 8.68 3.24
N ILE A 226 16.92 8.75 1.95
CA ILE A 226 17.39 7.82 0.93
C ILE A 226 18.91 7.86 0.70
N GLU A 227 19.52 9.05 0.70
CA GLU A 227 20.96 9.21 0.41
C GLU A 227 21.79 8.54 1.49
N GLY A 228 21.52 8.81 2.78
CA GLY A 228 22.24 8.19 3.88
C GLY A 228 22.08 6.68 3.93
N ILE A 229 20.86 6.17 3.62
CA ILE A 229 20.61 4.72 3.61
C ILE A 229 21.31 4.03 2.44
N TYR A 230 21.41 4.71 1.29
CA TYR A 230 22.12 4.19 0.13
C TYR A 230 23.64 4.14 0.36
N ASP A 231 24.22 5.18 0.96
CA ASP A 231 25.64 5.23 1.29
C ASP A 231 26.00 4.14 2.30
N ASP A 232 25.24 3.97 3.37
CA ASP A 232 25.40 2.84 4.31
C ASP A 232 25.28 1.46 3.61
N MET A 233 24.52 1.35 2.52
CA MET A 233 24.39 0.09 1.78
C MET A 233 25.62 -0.20 0.93
N LYS A 234 26.28 0.82 0.38
CA LYS A 234 27.53 0.67 -0.37
C LYS A 234 28.67 0.23 0.54
N GLU A 235 28.82 0.89 1.68
CA GLU A 235 29.85 0.52 2.66
C GLU A 235 29.72 -0.96 3.09
N ASP A 236 28.51 -1.43 3.39
CA ASP A 236 28.24 -2.84 3.71
C ASP A 236 28.62 -3.82 2.56
N THR A 237 28.69 -3.32 1.32
CA THR A 237 28.95 -4.19 0.14
C THR A 237 30.41 -4.20 -0.25
N GLU A 238 31.19 -3.17 0.11
CA GLU A 238 32.64 -3.07 -0.14
C GLU A 238 33.49 -3.83 0.89
N VAL A 239 32.92 -4.19 2.03
CA VAL A 239 33.59 -4.92 3.14
C VAL A 239 33.53 -6.45 2.95
N ILE A 240 32.78 -6.96 1.96
CA ILE A 240 32.65 -8.40 1.65
C ILE A 240 33.49 -8.74 0.42
#